data_663c4adc98eb4acb8fc97fb06487281a
#
_entry.id   663c4adc98eb4acb8fc97fb06487281a
#
_cell.length_a   1.000
_cell.length_b   1.000
_cell.length_c   1.000
_cell.angle_alpha   90.00
_cell.angle_beta   90.00
_cell.angle_gamma   90.00
#
_symmetry.space_group_name_H-M   'P 1'
#
loop_
_entity.id
_entity.type
_entity.pdbx_description
1 polymer ?
#
loop_
_entity_poly.entity_id
_entity_poly.type
_entity_poly.pdbx_seq_one_letter_code
_entity_poly.pdbx_strand_id
1 'polypeptide(L)'
;MIADLRRCVGCQTCTAACKHANATPPDVQWRRVLDMEVGEYPEVKRVFVPVGCMHCADPPCMHVCPSTATRKRADGIVTIDYDLCIGCAYCAVACPYQARYKTDVAEFAYGKPMPNEEIRHDEKRLGVATKCTFCADRVDAGLARGLKPGVDPEATPACVNSCIAQALHFGDADDPQSNISQLLAENQFFRMHEELGTEPGFYYLWDKREDKGVTETRP
;
A
#
# COMPACT_ATOMS: atom_id res chain seq x y z
N MET A 1 6.16 0.15 -3.63
CA MET A 1 5.96 -1.00 -2.68
C MET A 1 5.78 -2.28 -3.49
N ILE A 2 6.25 -3.43 -2.98
CA ILE A 2 6.10 -4.74 -3.64
C ILE A 2 5.41 -5.72 -2.70
N ALA A 3 4.56 -6.59 -3.25
CA ALA A 3 4.08 -7.81 -2.60
C ALA A 3 4.52 -9.03 -3.41
N ASP A 4 5.29 -9.92 -2.81
CA ASP A 4 5.64 -11.22 -3.38
C ASP A 4 4.53 -12.23 -3.06
N LEU A 5 3.71 -12.56 -4.06
CA LEU A 5 2.56 -13.44 -3.91
C LEU A 5 2.98 -14.91 -3.63
N ARG A 6 4.19 -15.30 -3.99
CA ARG A 6 4.73 -16.64 -3.72
C ARG A 6 5.02 -16.84 -2.23
N ARG A 7 5.26 -15.74 -1.51
CA ARG A 7 5.61 -15.74 -0.08
C ARG A 7 4.44 -15.37 0.83
N CYS A 8 3.43 -14.68 0.30
CA CYS A 8 2.29 -14.27 1.12
C CYS A 8 1.46 -15.47 1.57
N VAL A 9 1.29 -15.63 2.87
CA VAL A 9 0.55 -16.73 3.50
C VAL A 9 -0.84 -16.31 4.03
N GLY A 10 -1.28 -15.10 3.72
CA GLY A 10 -2.61 -14.60 4.12
C GLY A 10 -2.80 -14.36 5.63
N CYS A 11 -1.74 -14.25 6.41
CA CYS A 11 -1.80 -14.19 7.89
C CYS A 11 -2.43 -12.91 8.46
N GLN A 12 -2.76 -11.89 7.65
CA GLN A 12 -3.35 -10.62 8.04
C GLN A 12 -2.51 -9.76 9.00
N THR A 13 -1.28 -10.14 9.34
CA THR A 13 -0.41 -9.38 10.24
C THR A 13 -0.17 -7.95 9.73
N CYS A 14 -0.03 -7.77 8.42
CA CYS A 14 0.12 -6.44 7.81
C CYS A 14 -1.14 -5.57 7.96
N THR A 15 -2.33 -6.16 7.96
CA THR A 15 -3.61 -5.47 8.23
C THR A 15 -3.67 -5.03 9.69
N ALA A 16 -3.39 -5.92 10.63
CA ALA A 16 -3.37 -5.62 12.06
C ALA A 16 -2.33 -4.55 12.41
N ALA A 17 -1.10 -4.67 11.88
CA ALA A 17 -0.03 -3.70 12.09
C ALA A 17 -0.37 -2.31 11.52
N CYS A 18 -1.01 -2.25 10.34
CA CYS A 18 -1.47 -1.01 9.77
C CYS A 18 -2.55 -0.35 10.64
N LYS A 19 -3.51 -1.14 11.13
CA LYS A 19 -4.56 -0.69 12.04
C LYS A 19 -3.98 -0.14 13.33
N HIS A 20 -3.07 -0.87 13.95
CA HIS A 20 -2.39 -0.47 15.18
C HIS A 20 -1.56 0.82 14.99
N ALA A 21 -0.78 0.91 13.90
CA ALA A 21 0.10 2.06 13.67
C ALA A 21 -0.66 3.35 13.33
N ASN A 22 -1.86 3.23 12.75
CA ASN A 22 -2.62 4.37 12.26
C ASN A 22 -3.92 4.62 13.04
N ALA A 23 -4.27 3.82 14.04
CA ALA A 23 -5.52 3.87 14.80
C ALA A 23 -6.74 4.05 13.88
N THR A 24 -6.84 3.23 12.83
CA THR A 24 -7.99 3.30 11.92
C THR A 24 -9.23 2.72 12.59
N PRO A 25 -10.42 3.30 12.39
CA PRO A 25 -11.68 2.80 12.95
C PRO A 25 -11.93 1.33 12.62
N PRO A 26 -12.80 0.60 13.37
CA PRO A 26 -13.04 -0.83 13.17
C PRO A 26 -13.30 -1.23 11.72
N ASP A 27 -14.11 -0.47 10.99
CA ASP A 27 -14.54 -0.76 9.63
C ASP A 27 -13.55 -0.27 8.55
N VAL A 28 -12.52 0.49 8.95
CA VAL A 28 -11.52 1.05 8.02
C VAL A 28 -10.27 0.20 7.99
N GLN A 29 -9.97 -0.37 6.85
CA GLN A 29 -8.78 -1.18 6.61
C GLN A 29 -7.94 -0.61 5.47
N TRP A 30 -6.96 0.24 5.78
CA TRP A 30 -6.07 0.80 4.76
C TRP A 30 -5.18 -0.25 4.10
N ARG A 31 -4.95 -1.38 4.78
CA ARG A 31 -4.32 -2.58 4.25
C ARG A 31 -5.28 -3.76 4.44
N ARG A 32 -5.51 -4.52 3.37
CA ARG A 32 -6.33 -5.75 3.34
C ARG A 32 -5.52 -6.85 2.65
N VAL A 33 -5.87 -8.09 2.89
CA VAL A 33 -5.38 -9.22 2.11
C VAL A 33 -6.59 -9.93 1.52
N LEU A 34 -6.67 -9.99 0.21
CA LEU A 34 -7.67 -10.77 -0.51
C LEU A 34 -7.24 -12.23 -0.53
N ASP A 35 -8.19 -13.11 -0.38
CA ASP A 35 -8.03 -14.56 -0.48
C ASP A 35 -8.73 -15.01 -1.76
N MET A 36 -7.98 -15.57 -2.69
CA MET A 36 -8.48 -15.92 -4.02
C MET A 36 -8.11 -17.36 -4.35
N GLU A 37 -9.02 -18.08 -4.94
CA GLU A 37 -8.77 -19.37 -5.56
C GLU A 37 -8.55 -19.17 -7.06
N VAL A 38 -7.48 -19.79 -7.59
CA VAL A 38 -7.07 -19.68 -8.98
C VAL A 38 -6.83 -21.08 -9.53
N GLY A 39 -7.31 -21.36 -10.74
CA GLY A 39 -7.22 -22.65 -11.41
C GLY A 39 -8.57 -23.36 -11.48
N GLU A 40 -8.56 -24.56 -12.04
CA GLU A 40 -9.73 -25.44 -12.15
C GLU A 40 -9.48 -26.73 -11.36
N TYR A 41 -10.55 -27.26 -10.74
CA TYR A 41 -10.47 -28.52 -9.99
C TYR A 41 -9.98 -29.67 -10.90
N PRO A 42 -9.00 -30.51 -10.46
CA PRO A 42 -8.40 -30.58 -9.13
C PRO A 42 -7.17 -29.66 -8.90
N GLU A 43 -6.74 -28.89 -9.86
CA GLU A 43 -5.52 -28.06 -9.80
C GLU A 43 -5.80 -26.64 -9.33
N VAL A 44 -6.44 -26.53 -8.18
CA VAL A 44 -6.76 -25.23 -7.55
C VAL A 44 -5.61 -24.78 -6.64
N LYS A 45 -5.21 -23.52 -6.76
CA LYS A 45 -4.24 -22.85 -5.88
C LYS A 45 -4.90 -21.69 -5.16
N ARG A 46 -4.55 -21.52 -3.89
CA ARG A 46 -4.97 -20.38 -3.08
C ARG A 46 -3.90 -19.31 -3.14
N VAL A 47 -4.29 -18.09 -3.50
CA VAL A 47 -3.39 -16.93 -3.64
C VAL A 47 -3.88 -15.81 -2.72
N PHE A 48 -2.95 -15.27 -1.93
CA PHE A 48 -3.22 -14.17 -1.03
C PHE A 48 -2.65 -12.87 -1.59
N VAL A 49 -3.50 -11.86 -1.79
CA VAL A 49 -3.14 -10.62 -2.46
C VAL A 49 -3.29 -9.44 -1.49
N PRO A 50 -2.18 -8.91 -0.95
CA PRO A 50 -2.22 -7.70 -0.14
C PRO A 50 -2.62 -6.48 -0.99
N VAL A 51 -3.68 -5.77 -0.60
CA VAL A 51 -4.18 -4.60 -1.32
C VAL A 51 -4.33 -3.39 -0.41
N GLY A 52 -4.38 -2.21 -1.00
CA GLY A 52 -4.57 -0.93 -0.33
C GLY A 52 -4.48 0.22 -1.32
N CYS A 53 -4.14 1.42 -0.87
CA CYS A 53 -3.83 2.52 -1.79
C CYS A 53 -2.59 2.18 -2.62
N MET A 54 -2.72 2.33 -3.94
CA MET A 54 -1.65 1.98 -4.88
C MET A 54 -0.64 3.12 -5.09
N HIS A 55 -0.90 4.31 -4.54
CA HIS A 55 -0.06 5.51 -4.74
C HIS A 55 0.32 5.68 -6.21
N CYS A 56 -0.71 5.80 -7.05
CA CYS A 56 -0.62 5.88 -8.49
C CYS A 56 0.29 7.03 -8.95
N ALA A 57 0.99 6.84 -10.08
CA ALA A 57 1.76 7.92 -10.69
C ALA A 57 0.82 8.95 -11.33
N ASP A 58 -0.28 8.48 -11.92
CA ASP A 58 -1.41 9.32 -12.36
C ASP A 58 -2.67 9.03 -11.51
N PRO A 59 -2.86 9.70 -10.37
CA PRO A 59 -3.90 9.33 -9.42
C PRO A 59 -5.26 9.96 -9.77
N PRO A 60 -6.27 9.19 -10.21
CA PRO A 60 -7.60 9.72 -10.56
C PRO A 60 -8.26 10.42 -9.38
N CYS A 61 -7.97 9.98 -8.15
CA CYS A 61 -8.46 10.63 -6.94
C CYS A 61 -7.91 12.05 -6.70
N MET A 62 -6.81 12.42 -7.32
CA MET A 62 -6.28 13.79 -7.32
C MET A 62 -7.03 14.66 -8.33
N HIS A 63 -7.30 14.12 -9.52
CA HIS A 63 -7.98 14.85 -10.59
C HIS A 63 -9.41 15.25 -10.25
N VAL A 64 -10.12 14.43 -9.46
CA VAL A 64 -11.50 14.72 -9.04
C VAL A 64 -11.61 15.51 -7.75
N CYS A 65 -10.49 15.91 -7.11
CA CYS A 65 -10.52 16.60 -5.84
C CYS A 65 -10.81 18.10 -5.99
N PRO A 66 -12.01 18.59 -5.64
CA PRO A 66 -12.38 20.00 -5.89
C PRO A 66 -11.63 20.97 -4.98
N SER A 67 -11.23 20.53 -3.77
CA SER A 67 -10.47 21.34 -2.82
C SER A 67 -8.96 21.22 -2.94
N THR A 68 -8.45 20.43 -3.93
CA THR A 68 -7.03 20.13 -4.10
C THR A 68 -6.36 19.53 -2.85
N ALA A 69 -7.13 18.98 -1.92
CA ALA A 69 -6.63 18.33 -0.71
C ALA A 69 -5.81 17.07 -1.01
N THR A 70 -6.17 16.32 -2.07
CA THR A 70 -5.37 15.18 -2.52
C THR A 70 -4.23 15.65 -3.39
N ARG A 71 -2.99 15.33 -2.98
CA ARG A 71 -1.77 15.75 -3.68
C ARG A 71 -0.79 14.59 -3.80
N LYS A 72 0.07 14.63 -4.81
CA LYS A 72 1.21 13.73 -4.97
C LYS A 72 2.49 14.47 -4.57
N ARG A 73 3.28 13.84 -3.71
CA ARG A 73 4.60 14.33 -3.28
C ARG A 73 5.65 14.03 -4.35
N ALA A 74 6.81 14.66 -4.24
CA ALA A 74 7.95 14.43 -5.15
C ALA A 74 8.46 12.97 -5.08
N ASP A 75 8.34 12.31 -3.92
CA ASP A 75 8.68 10.91 -3.71
C ASP A 75 7.59 9.92 -4.18
N GLY A 76 6.56 10.41 -4.90
CA GLY A 76 5.48 9.59 -5.43
C GLY A 76 4.38 9.23 -4.42
N ILE A 77 4.53 9.55 -3.15
CA ILE A 77 3.49 9.28 -2.15
C ILE A 77 2.30 10.22 -2.38
N VAL A 78 1.12 9.65 -2.55
CA VAL A 78 -0.13 10.42 -2.64
C VAL A 78 -0.63 10.67 -1.22
N THR A 79 -0.85 11.93 -0.86
CA THR A 79 -1.30 12.37 0.47
C THR A 79 -2.65 13.07 0.40
N ILE A 80 -3.25 13.30 1.55
CA ILE A 80 -4.46 14.12 1.73
C ILE A 80 -4.13 15.16 2.79
N ASP A 81 -4.38 16.40 2.46
CA ASP A 81 -4.39 17.49 3.43
C ASP A 81 -5.78 17.51 4.10
N TYR A 82 -5.83 17.12 5.36
CA TYR A 82 -7.09 16.99 6.10
C TYR A 82 -7.72 18.35 6.41
N ASP A 83 -6.93 19.41 6.49
CA ASP A 83 -7.44 20.77 6.74
C ASP A 83 -8.10 21.37 5.48
N LEU A 84 -7.73 20.90 4.29
CA LEU A 84 -8.32 21.30 3.01
C LEU A 84 -9.44 20.37 2.54
N CYS A 85 -9.53 19.16 3.08
CA CYS A 85 -10.49 18.17 2.63
C CYS A 85 -11.92 18.52 3.09
N ILE A 86 -12.84 18.68 2.15
CA ILE A 86 -14.26 18.98 2.42
C ILE A 86 -15.14 17.74 2.59
N GLY A 87 -14.56 16.53 2.57
CA GLY A 87 -15.29 15.30 2.80
C GLY A 87 -16.31 14.90 1.71
N CYS A 88 -16.18 15.41 0.48
CA CYS A 88 -17.14 15.16 -0.62
C CYS A 88 -17.13 13.72 -1.16
N ALA A 89 -16.18 12.91 -0.80
CA ALA A 89 -16.01 11.50 -1.18
C ALA A 89 -15.83 11.21 -2.69
N TYR A 90 -15.71 12.20 -3.58
CA TYR A 90 -15.47 11.97 -5.02
C TYR A 90 -14.23 11.12 -5.27
N CYS A 91 -13.19 11.31 -4.47
CA CYS A 91 -11.98 10.49 -4.55
C CYS A 91 -12.19 9.01 -4.19
N ALA A 92 -13.22 8.67 -3.40
CA ALA A 92 -13.58 7.29 -3.11
C ALA A 92 -14.29 6.64 -4.31
N VAL A 93 -15.16 7.39 -4.99
CA VAL A 93 -15.85 6.94 -6.21
C VAL A 93 -14.87 6.76 -7.37
N ALA A 94 -13.91 7.68 -7.52
CA ALA A 94 -12.93 7.65 -8.61
C ALA A 94 -11.82 6.61 -8.42
N CYS A 95 -11.65 6.04 -7.22
CA CYS A 95 -10.57 5.10 -6.93
C CYS A 95 -10.92 3.67 -7.41
N PRO A 96 -10.28 3.13 -8.45
CA PRO A 96 -10.58 1.77 -8.93
C PRO A 96 -10.17 0.68 -7.94
N TYR A 97 -9.32 1.02 -6.97
CA TYR A 97 -8.82 0.10 -5.94
C TYR A 97 -9.67 0.11 -4.65
N GLN A 98 -10.71 0.94 -4.57
CA GLN A 98 -11.56 1.11 -3.38
C GLN A 98 -10.73 1.35 -2.10
N ALA A 99 -9.69 2.17 -2.21
CA ALA A 99 -8.71 2.38 -1.16
C ALA A 99 -8.87 3.72 -0.43
N ARG A 100 -10.07 4.29 -0.48
CA ARG A 100 -10.42 5.53 0.20
C ARG A 100 -11.63 5.34 1.08
N TYR A 101 -11.54 5.85 2.28
CA TYR A 101 -12.54 5.71 3.33
C TYR A 101 -12.94 7.08 3.86
N LYS A 102 -14.15 7.21 4.36
CA LYS A 102 -14.63 8.38 5.09
C LYS A 102 -15.34 7.88 6.33
N THR A 103 -15.03 8.46 7.47
CA THR A 103 -15.65 8.17 8.75
C THR A 103 -16.08 9.49 9.36
N ASP A 104 -17.34 9.60 9.74
CA ASP A 104 -17.92 10.86 10.26
C ASP A 104 -17.91 10.91 11.79
N VAL A 105 -17.79 9.77 12.45
CA VAL A 105 -17.81 9.62 13.90
C VAL A 105 -16.62 8.78 14.35
N ALA A 106 -16.03 9.14 15.50
CA ALA A 106 -14.99 8.32 16.12
C ALA A 106 -15.61 7.04 16.68
N GLU A 107 -15.19 5.90 16.15
CA GLU A 107 -15.62 4.59 16.60
C GLU A 107 -14.41 3.78 17.07
N PHE A 108 -14.58 3.10 18.20
CA PHE A 108 -13.55 2.26 18.81
C PHE A 108 -14.11 0.85 19.03
N ALA A 109 -13.31 -0.17 18.76
CA ALA A 109 -13.73 -1.57 18.82
C ALA A 109 -14.32 -1.99 20.17
N TYR A 110 -13.92 -1.33 21.26
CA TYR A 110 -14.37 -1.62 22.64
C TYR A 110 -15.24 -0.51 23.21
N GLY A 111 -15.85 0.35 22.37
CA GLY A 111 -16.69 1.47 22.78
C GLY A 111 -15.95 2.66 23.41
N LYS A 112 -14.66 2.50 23.69
CA LYS A 112 -13.73 3.53 24.15
C LYS A 112 -12.37 3.32 23.53
N PRO A 113 -11.54 4.37 23.39
CA PRO A 113 -10.20 4.22 22.84
C PRO A 113 -9.33 3.36 23.75
N MET A 114 -8.53 2.48 23.14
CA MET A 114 -7.44 1.79 23.77
C MET A 114 -6.22 2.73 23.91
N PRO A 115 -5.26 2.47 24.80
CA PRO A 115 -4.11 3.37 25.03
C PRO A 115 -3.34 3.74 23.74
N ASN A 116 -3.25 2.82 22.78
CA ASN A 116 -2.62 3.12 21.50
C ASN A 116 -3.48 4.03 20.62
N GLU A 117 -4.79 3.86 20.67
CA GLU A 117 -5.75 4.69 19.92
C GLU A 117 -5.80 6.11 20.49
N GLU A 118 -5.71 6.29 21.82
CA GLU A 118 -5.60 7.61 22.46
C GLU A 118 -4.40 8.41 21.94
N ILE A 119 -3.28 7.74 21.67
CA ILE A 119 -2.04 8.37 21.17
C ILE A 119 -2.09 8.63 19.66
N ARG A 120 -2.72 7.72 18.90
CA ARG A 120 -2.65 7.69 17.43
C ARG A 120 -3.91 8.18 16.73
N HIS A 121 -5.03 8.30 17.47
CA HIS A 121 -6.24 8.85 16.90
C HIS A 121 -6.02 10.32 16.53
N ASP A 122 -6.50 10.67 15.34
CA ASP A 122 -6.40 12.04 14.82
C ASP A 122 -7.80 12.51 14.44
N GLU A 123 -8.34 13.44 15.21
CA GLU A 123 -9.68 14.02 15.01
C GLU A 123 -9.83 14.68 13.63
N LYS A 124 -8.73 15.16 13.04
CA LYS A 124 -8.73 15.71 11.68
C LYS A 124 -9.13 14.69 10.61
N ARG A 125 -9.12 13.40 10.96
CA ARG A 125 -9.57 12.32 10.05
C ARG A 125 -11.08 12.10 10.05
N LEU A 126 -11.83 12.79 10.89
CA LEU A 126 -13.29 12.71 10.92
C LEU A 126 -13.92 13.63 9.89
N GLY A 127 -14.93 13.14 9.19
CA GLY A 127 -15.64 13.88 8.14
C GLY A 127 -14.85 14.04 6.83
N VAL A 128 -13.62 13.56 6.75
CA VAL A 128 -12.72 13.72 5.61
C VAL A 128 -12.34 12.36 5.00
N ALA A 129 -11.81 12.39 3.77
CA ALA A 129 -11.31 11.18 3.14
C ALA A 129 -9.98 10.73 3.78
N THR A 130 -9.87 9.43 4.03
CA THR A 130 -8.65 8.81 4.58
C THR A 130 -8.18 7.65 3.70
N LYS A 131 -6.91 7.30 3.77
CA LYS A 131 -6.30 6.19 3.03
C LYS A 131 -4.92 5.83 3.58
N CYS A 132 -4.35 4.73 3.10
CA CYS A 132 -2.95 4.41 3.33
C CYS A 132 -2.03 5.57 2.90
N THR A 133 -1.10 5.96 3.77
CA THR A 133 -0.10 7.02 3.54
C THR A 133 1.29 6.47 3.25
N PHE A 134 1.47 5.14 3.11
CA PHE A 134 2.76 4.46 3.18
C PHE A 134 3.53 4.77 4.48
N CYS A 135 2.80 5.12 5.54
CA CYS A 135 3.38 5.60 6.80
C CYS A 135 4.36 6.76 6.58
N ALA A 136 3.94 7.78 5.82
CA ALA A 136 4.80 8.91 5.44
C ALA A 136 5.47 9.57 6.65
N ASP A 137 4.77 9.67 7.78
CA ASP A 137 5.30 10.17 9.05
C ASP A 137 6.53 9.38 9.53
N ARG A 138 6.50 8.03 9.41
CA ARG A 138 7.65 7.18 9.75
C ARG A 138 8.78 7.33 8.74
N VAL A 139 8.45 7.36 7.45
CA VAL A 139 9.41 7.52 6.35
C VAL A 139 10.14 8.85 6.51
N ASP A 140 9.40 9.94 6.69
CA ASP A 140 9.95 11.29 6.83
C ASP A 140 10.83 11.40 8.09
N ALA A 141 10.37 10.89 9.23
CA ALA A 141 11.15 10.87 10.46
C ALA A 141 12.42 10.03 10.35
N GLY A 142 12.39 8.93 9.59
CA GLY A 142 13.54 8.10 9.31
C GLY A 142 14.55 8.80 8.39
N LEU A 143 14.08 9.36 7.29
CA LEU A 143 14.91 10.12 6.34
C LEU A 143 15.61 11.31 7.01
N ALA A 144 14.92 12.04 7.91
CA ALA A 144 15.51 13.13 8.68
C ALA A 144 16.67 12.68 9.57
N ARG A 145 16.76 11.39 9.91
CA ARG A 145 17.85 10.76 10.67
C ARG A 145 18.88 10.03 9.79
N GLY A 146 18.75 10.15 8.46
CA GLY A 146 19.62 9.46 7.50
C GLY A 146 19.36 7.96 7.35
N LEU A 147 18.21 7.47 7.82
CA LEU A 147 17.80 6.08 7.68
C LEU A 147 17.22 5.81 6.29
N LYS A 148 17.33 4.56 5.82
CA LYS A 148 16.89 4.14 4.48
C LYS A 148 15.53 3.44 4.55
N PRO A 149 14.46 3.98 3.93
CA PRO A 149 13.16 3.32 3.83
C PRO A 149 13.26 1.96 3.14
N GLY A 150 12.66 0.94 3.76
CA GLY A 150 12.69 -0.44 3.26
C GLY A 150 13.91 -1.27 3.70
N VAL A 151 14.89 -0.63 4.34
CA VAL A 151 16.08 -1.26 4.95
C VAL A 151 16.00 -1.10 6.46
N ASP A 152 15.91 0.15 6.93
CA ASP A 152 15.85 0.44 8.35
C ASP A 152 14.39 0.36 8.85
N PRO A 153 14.11 -0.45 9.88
CA PRO A 153 12.75 -0.64 10.38
C PRO A 153 12.04 0.64 10.80
N GLU A 154 12.76 1.60 11.34
CA GLU A 154 12.20 2.87 11.81
C GLU A 154 11.76 3.80 10.67
N ALA A 155 12.36 3.66 9.49
CA ALA A 155 12.00 4.40 8.27
C ALA A 155 11.04 3.63 7.36
N THR A 156 10.63 2.42 7.74
CA THR A 156 9.86 1.50 6.89
C THR A 156 8.41 1.42 7.35
N PRO A 157 7.42 1.33 6.43
CA PRO A 157 6.01 1.18 6.77
C PRO A 157 5.74 0.02 7.72
N ALA A 158 4.84 0.21 8.69
CA ALA A 158 4.54 -0.78 9.72
C ALA A 158 4.12 -2.15 9.16
N CYS A 159 3.34 -2.16 8.09
CA CYS A 159 2.89 -3.39 7.43
C CYS A 159 4.03 -4.18 6.78
N VAL A 160 5.09 -3.52 6.34
CA VAL A 160 6.30 -4.17 5.78
C VAL A 160 7.11 -4.78 6.90
N ASN A 161 7.40 -4.00 7.95
CA ASN A 161 8.18 -4.47 9.11
C ASN A 161 7.56 -5.66 9.83
N SER A 162 6.24 -5.72 9.88
CA SER A 162 5.51 -6.80 10.56
C SER A 162 5.22 -8.01 9.69
N CYS A 163 5.64 -8.01 8.43
CA CYS A 163 5.39 -9.12 7.53
C CYS A 163 6.23 -10.35 7.88
N ILE A 164 5.65 -11.31 8.59
CA ILE A 164 6.34 -12.53 9.06
C ILE A 164 6.88 -13.39 7.91
N ALA A 165 6.21 -13.37 6.75
CA ALA A 165 6.63 -14.10 5.55
C ALA A 165 7.63 -13.31 4.69
N GLN A 166 7.96 -12.07 5.09
CA GLN A 166 8.78 -11.16 4.29
C GLN A 166 8.30 -11.06 2.83
N ALA A 167 6.98 -11.02 2.65
CA ALA A 167 6.34 -10.90 1.34
C ALA A 167 6.16 -9.44 0.91
N LEU A 168 6.20 -8.48 1.85
CA LEU A 168 6.08 -7.07 1.56
C LEU A 168 7.44 -6.38 1.58
N HIS A 169 7.71 -5.57 0.55
CA HIS A 169 8.92 -4.77 0.44
C HIS A 169 8.58 -3.32 0.14
N PHE A 170 9.43 -2.42 0.59
CA PHE A 170 9.29 -0.98 0.40
C PHE A 170 10.64 -0.38 0.02
N GLY A 171 10.63 0.71 -0.74
CA GLY A 171 11.84 1.42 -1.14
C GLY A 171 11.57 2.38 -2.27
N ASP A 172 12.63 3.00 -2.75
CA ASP A 172 12.63 3.89 -3.89
C ASP A 172 12.82 3.08 -5.18
N ALA A 173 11.88 3.18 -6.10
CA ALA A 173 11.95 2.49 -7.38
C ALA A 173 12.84 3.23 -8.41
N ASP A 174 13.14 4.50 -8.16
CA ASP A 174 14.00 5.31 -9.02
C ASP A 174 15.50 5.14 -8.67
N ASP A 175 15.81 4.58 -7.48
CA ASP A 175 17.16 4.19 -7.12
C ASP A 175 17.48 2.78 -7.66
N PRO A 176 18.38 2.63 -8.67
CA PRO A 176 18.73 1.32 -9.23
C PRO A 176 19.35 0.36 -8.21
N GLN A 177 19.90 0.88 -7.11
CA GLN A 177 20.55 0.08 -6.07
C GLN A 177 19.58 -0.29 -4.94
N SER A 178 18.35 0.19 -4.96
CA SER A 178 17.35 -0.16 -3.96
C SER A 178 16.94 -1.64 -4.05
N ASN A 179 16.52 -2.19 -2.91
CA ASN A 179 15.97 -3.54 -2.85
C ASN A 179 14.74 -3.73 -3.79
N ILE A 180 13.94 -2.65 -3.97
CA ILE A 180 12.77 -2.66 -4.85
C ILE A 180 13.19 -2.81 -6.31
N SER A 181 14.16 -2.00 -6.77
CA SER A 181 14.63 -2.05 -8.16
C SER A 181 15.27 -3.38 -8.51
N GLN A 182 16.05 -3.95 -7.59
CA GLN A 182 16.64 -5.28 -7.76
C GLN A 182 15.56 -6.38 -7.86
N LEU A 183 14.57 -6.36 -6.95
CA LEU A 183 13.48 -7.32 -6.99
C LEU A 183 12.66 -7.24 -8.29
N LEU A 184 12.39 -6.03 -8.79
CA LEU A 184 11.68 -5.84 -10.06
C LEU A 184 12.52 -6.28 -11.27
N ALA A 185 13.85 -6.15 -11.21
CA ALA A 185 14.73 -6.63 -12.27
C ALA A 185 14.80 -8.16 -12.35
N GLU A 186 14.78 -8.85 -11.21
CA GLU A 186 14.95 -10.30 -11.11
C GLU A 186 13.65 -11.09 -11.25
N ASN A 187 12.48 -10.45 -11.09
CA ASN A 187 11.21 -11.15 -11.04
C ASN A 187 10.23 -10.66 -12.11
N GLN A 188 9.29 -11.53 -12.47
CA GLN A 188 8.11 -11.15 -13.21
C GLN A 188 7.12 -10.47 -12.25
N PHE A 189 6.54 -9.38 -12.69
CA PHE A 189 5.59 -8.62 -11.90
C PHE A 189 4.44 -8.12 -12.75
N PHE A 190 3.34 -7.76 -12.07
CA PHE A 190 2.23 -7.03 -12.64
C PHE A 190 1.78 -5.93 -11.67
N ARG A 191 0.98 -5.01 -12.16
CA ARG A 191 0.27 -3.99 -11.38
C ARG A 191 -1.22 -4.20 -11.54
N MET A 192 -2.00 -3.98 -10.48
CA MET A 192 -3.45 -4.11 -10.56
C MET A 192 -4.04 -3.05 -11.51
N HIS A 193 -4.96 -3.47 -12.39
CA HIS A 193 -5.69 -2.58 -13.29
C HIS A 193 -4.78 -1.68 -14.13
N GLU A 194 -3.74 -2.26 -14.72
CA GLU A 194 -2.83 -1.53 -15.63
C GLU A 194 -3.57 -0.91 -16.81
N GLU A 195 -4.64 -1.57 -17.27
CA GLU A 195 -5.51 -1.13 -18.34
C GLU A 195 -6.18 0.23 -18.09
N LEU A 196 -6.28 0.66 -16.83
CA LEU A 196 -6.87 1.95 -16.48
C LEU A 196 -5.88 3.13 -16.57
N GLY A 197 -4.61 2.88 -16.88
CA GLY A 197 -3.60 3.92 -17.07
C GLY A 197 -3.24 4.73 -15.82
N THR A 198 -3.60 4.27 -14.61
CA THR A 198 -3.34 4.99 -13.37
C THR A 198 -1.90 4.85 -12.87
N GLU A 199 -1.12 3.96 -13.48
CA GLU A 199 0.27 3.66 -13.15
C GLU A 199 0.50 3.41 -11.65
N PRO A 200 0.00 2.29 -11.10
CA PRO A 200 0.14 1.97 -9.68
C PRO A 200 1.60 1.88 -9.22
N GLY A 201 1.92 2.51 -8.09
CA GLY A 201 3.22 2.37 -7.42
C GLY A 201 3.32 1.13 -6.53
N PHE A 202 2.40 0.18 -6.67
CA PHE A 202 2.36 -1.08 -5.96
C PHE A 202 2.46 -2.23 -6.97
N TYR A 203 3.51 -3.07 -6.82
CA TYR A 203 3.85 -4.15 -7.73
C TYR A 203 3.60 -5.50 -7.07
N TYR A 204 3.23 -6.49 -7.86
CA TYR A 204 2.98 -7.86 -7.41
C TYR A 204 3.93 -8.81 -8.13
N LEU A 205 4.84 -9.45 -7.37
CA LEU A 205 5.72 -10.48 -7.92
C LEU A 205 4.97 -11.83 -7.90
N TRP A 206 5.05 -12.56 -8.99
CA TRP A 206 4.37 -13.85 -9.10
C TRP A 206 5.28 -14.99 -9.55
N ASP A 207 6.40 -14.67 -10.26
CA ASP A 207 7.39 -15.66 -10.68
C ASP A 207 8.79 -15.04 -10.81
N LYS A 208 9.80 -15.87 -10.95
CA LYS A 208 11.13 -15.41 -11.34
C LYS A 208 11.17 -15.14 -12.84
N ARG A 209 11.99 -14.19 -13.27
CA ARG A 209 12.33 -14.09 -14.69
C ARG A 209 13.15 -15.31 -15.05
N GLU A 210 12.69 -16.05 -16.06
CA GLU A 210 13.53 -17.04 -16.70
C GLU A 210 14.65 -16.28 -17.43
N ASP A 211 15.90 -16.61 -17.12
CA ASP A 211 17.01 -16.25 -17.99
C ASP A 211 16.73 -16.94 -19.32
N LYS A 212 16.24 -16.18 -20.31
CA LYS A 212 16.23 -16.62 -21.68
C LYS A 212 17.69 -16.70 -22.10
N GLY A 213 18.33 -17.80 -21.74
CA GLY A 213 19.59 -18.20 -22.37
C GLY A 213 19.34 -18.16 -23.87
N VAL A 214 20.06 -17.32 -24.56
CA VAL A 214 20.06 -17.25 -26.01
C VAL A 214 20.61 -18.60 -26.49
N THR A 215 19.73 -19.58 -26.65
CA THR A 215 20.05 -20.74 -27.47
C THR A 215 19.98 -20.25 -28.91
N GLU A 216 21.09 -19.69 -29.39
CA GLU A 216 21.34 -19.61 -30.81
C GLU A 216 21.41 -21.05 -31.35
N THR A 217 20.30 -21.60 -31.74
CA THR A 217 20.27 -22.68 -32.69
C THR A 217 20.43 -22.06 -34.07
N ARG A 218 21.66 -21.89 -34.51
CA ARG A 218 21.93 -21.72 -35.94
C ARG A 218 21.64 -23.04 -36.66
N PRO A 219 21.07 -22.96 -37.89
CA PRO A 219 20.78 -24.09 -38.75
C PRO A 219 22.06 -24.79 -39.28
#